data_c06481c6edab4e98cd9653e45b353ad5
#
_entry.id   c06481c6edab4e98cd9653e45b353ad5
#
_cell.length_a   1.000
_cell.length_b   1.000
_cell.length_c   1.000
_cell.angle_alpha   90.00
_cell.angle_beta   90.00
_cell.angle_gamma   90.00
#
_symmetry.space_group_name_H-M   'P 1'
#
loop_
_entity.id
_entity.type
_entity.pdbx_description
1 polymer ?
#
loop_
_entity_poly.entity_id
_entity_poly.type
_entity_poly.pdbx_seq_one_letter_code
_entity_poly.pdbx_strand_id
1 'polypeptide(L)'
;MSSIPHLNFYSGKSALRDFYNPDLQPLIPLVEIPQKLNPFYDDGVRIYGKMMTSLPAKNVKSLPVLNMLLSPKISSSTKTIVEYSSGSTIMAMSVIARVLHGIEDTRSYLSNKADHTKLRLIRFFGLNITLFSGPSQPEPDDYRGGIYRAQKLSEDDPSVFNPNQYENELNWKAHFRWTGPQLLKQLPNMNVFCAGLGTSGTMTGVGMYLKQERPEVFRVGVNNLPCEIVPGTRSVALMEPVKFPWQEAVDTIEEVGSFDAYRLSLALTREGLICGPSSGLNLQGLYDFFTLRKKENSLNELAGEDGLVHAVFICCDLPYQYVEEYYEKLPDSYFPEIKNKCLLGVDRYHYDKSWEIKSTVLLPSLYPELLNYPSISCWKKVLGGSILSVKDNQIWDLRTVVDFDNWHLPGAVSKPLMNLTAETPSPFFDTTVMELLWWEMETIANDYVELKGPEHRIDHILLVCYNGDTSRMATSVLRARGIKAINLMNGMNNLAKEIKKTQSY
;
A
#
# COMPACT_ATOMS: atom_id res chain seq x y z
N MET A 1 20.58 31.28 4.78
CA MET A 1 21.62 30.32 5.21
C MET A 1 21.89 29.42 4.02
N SER A 2 23.15 29.10 3.73
CA SER A 2 23.52 28.13 2.71
C SER A 2 23.29 26.69 3.21
N SER A 3 23.03 25.75 2.31
CA SER A 3 22.96 24.33 2.64
C SER A 3 24.27 23.84 3.25
N ILE A 4 24.20 22.94 4.24
CA ILE A 4 25.34 22.36 4.94
C ILE A 4 25.33 20.84 4.69
N PRO A 5 25.92 20.35 3.59
CA PRO A 5 25.77 18.97 3.15
C PRO A 5 26.25 17.92 4.17
N HIS A 6 27.32 18.18 4.90
CA HIS A 6 27.84 17.26 5.93
C HIS A 6 26.90 17.06 7.11
N LEU A 7 25.97 18.00 7.35
CA LEU A 7 24.91 17.89 8.35
C LEU A 7 23.59 17.37 7.75
N ASN A 8 23.56 17.04 6.47
CA ASN A 8 22.34 16.66 5.73
C ASN A 8 21.20 17.71 5.93
N PHE A 9 21.59 18.99 5.92
CA PHE A 9 20.71 20.14 6.12
C PHE A 9 20.69 21.03 4.88
N TYR A 10 19.50 21.21 4.32
CA TYR A 10 19.23 21.93 3.11
C TYR A 10 18.28 23.09 3.36
N SER A 11 18.64 24.33 2.97
CA SER A 11 17.83 25.51 3.22
C SER A 11 18.00 26.55 2.11
N GLY A 12 17.08 27.53 2.06
CA GLY A 12 17.07 28.61 1.07
C GLY A 12 16.40 28.19 -0.23
N LYS A 13 16.52 29.04 -1.27
CA LYS A 13 15.82 28.87 -2.55
C LYS A 13 16.22 27.61 -3.33
N SER A 14 17.44 27.12 -3.13
CA SER A 14 17.96 25.90 -3.79
C SER A 14 17.76 24.62 -2.97
N ALA A 15 17.15 24.70 -1.77
CA ALA A 15 17.11 23.57 -0.82
C ALA A 15 16.67 22.23 -1.43
N LEU A 16 15.59 22.21 -2.20
CA LEU A 16 15.14 20.99 -2.87
C LEU A 16 16.08 20.54 -3.98
N ARG A 17 16.63 21.48 -4.76
CA ARG A 17 17.63 21.14 -5.79
C ARG A 17 18.89 20.54 -5.17
N ASP A 18 19.38 21.12 -4.06
CA ASP A 18 20.54 20.66 -3.33
C ASP A 18 20.27 19.28 -2.70
N PHE A 19 19.05 19.08 -2.15
CA PHE A 19 18.61 17.80 -1.60
C PHE A 19 18.55 16.68 -2.65
N TYR A 20 18.24 16.99 -3.91
CA TYR A 20 18.26 16.02 -5.00
C TYR A 20 19.64 15.83 -5.64
N ASN A 21 20.63 16.67 -5.32
CA ASN A 21 21.98 16.58 -5.88
C ASN A 21 22.83 15.52 -5.16
N PRO A 22 23.21 14.40 -5.82
CA PRO A 22 24.00 13.34 -5.19
C PRO A 22 25.39 13.79 -4.69
N ASP A 23 25.94 14.84 -5.32
CA ASP A 23 27.24 15.40 -4.92
C ASP A 23 27.17 16.18 -3.58
N LEU A 24 25.96 16.51 -3.12
CA LEU A 24 25.69 17.21 -1.86
C LEU A 24 25.04 16.31 -0.79
N GLN A 25 24.77 15.05 -1.12
CA GLN A 25 24.18 14.10 -0.20
C GLN A 25 25.24 13.25 0.51
N PRO A 26 24.92 12.70 1.69
CA PRO A 26 25.71 11.61 2.25
C PRO A 26 25.75 10.42 1.30
N LEU A 27 26.77 9.57 1.43
CA LEU A 27 26.82 8.33 0.66
C LEU A 27 25.58 7.48 0.96
N ILE A 28 25.01 6.91 -0.10
CA ILE A 28 23.87 5.99 0.03
C ILE A 28 24.30 4.80 0.89
N PRO A 29 23.50 4.38 1.90
CA PRO A 29 23.89 3.29 2.79
C PRO A 29 24.22 1.99 2.04
N LEU A 30 25.27 1.32 2.50
CA LEU A 30 25.64 -0.04 2.14
C LEU A 30 25.53 -0.87 3.43
N VAL A 31 24.63 -1.86 3.46
CA VAL A 31 24.24 -2.57 4.68
C VAL A 31 24.40 -4.06 4.48
N GLU A 32 25.15 -4.72 5.35
CA GLU A 32 25.27 -6.18 5.35
C GLU A 32 23.90 -6.81 5.71
N ILE A 33 23.50 -7.85 4.97
CA ILE A 33 22.27 -8.58 5.28
C ILE A 33 22.45 -9.42 6.55
N PRO A 34 21.36 -9.65 7.32
CA PRO A 34 21.44 -10.54 8.49
C PRO A 34 21.96 -11.93 8.13
N GLN A 35 22.81 -12.50 8.99
CA GLN A 35 23.41 -13.83 8.79
C GLN A 35 22.36 -14.90 8.44
N LYS A 36 21.20 -14.89 9.10
CA LYS A 36 20.10 -15.83 8.85
C LYS A 36 19.50 -15.77 7.43
N LEU A 37 19.75 -14.68 6.69
CA LEU A 37 19.38 -14.52 5.29
C LEU A 37 20.55 -14.83 4.34
N ASN A 38 21.74 -15.11 4.86
CA ASN A 38 22.92 -15.42 4.04
C ASN A 38 23.30 -16.90 4.16
N PRO A 39 22.86 -17.76 3.23
CA PRO A 39 23.16 -19.19 3.30
C PRO A 39 24.64 -19.53 3.07
N PHE A 40 25.46 -18.57 2.68
CA PHE A 40 26.90 -18.72 2.42
C PHE A 40 27.78 -18.03 3.47
N TYR A 41 27.19 -17.61 4.59
CA TYR A 41 27.93 -16.89 5.63
C TYR A 41 29.10 -17.69 6.19
N ASP A 42 28.87 -18.98 6.45
CA ASP A 42 29.88 -19.90 6.97
C ASP A 42 30.89 -20.34 5.89
N ASP A 43 30.58 -20.12 4.62
CA ASP A 43 31.50 -20.28 3.49
C ASP A 43 32.38 -19.03 3.26
N GLY A 44 32.38 -18.07 4.16
CA GLY A 44 33.16 -16.84 4.07
C GLY A 44 32.57 -15.73 3.19
N VAL A 45 31.33 -15.88 2.72
CA VAL A 45 30.65 -14.84 1.92
C VAL A 45 29.98 -13.79 2.81
N ARG A 46 30.14 -12.51 2.47
CA ARG A 46 29.49 -11.34 3.08
C ARG A 46 28.69 -10.62 2.01
N ILE A 47 27.40 -10.46 2.22
CA ILE A 47 26.46 -9.89 1.23
C ILE A 47 25.92 -8.55 1.72
N TYR A 48 25.99 -7.53 0.89
CA TYR A 48 25.61 -6.15 1.23
C TYR A 48 24.56 -5.62 0.26
N GLY A 49 23.49 -5.02 0.80
CA GLY A 49 22.49 -4.28 0.06
C GLY A 49 22.87 -2.80 -0.11
N LYS A 50 23.00 -2.31 -1.33
CA LYS A 50 23.11 -0.87 -1.61
C LYS A 50 21.73 -0.25 -1.60
N MET A 51 21.40 0.51 -0.57
CA MET A 51 20.04 0.98 -0.26
C MET A 51 19.62 2.20 -1.11
N MET A 52 19.36 1.98 -2.41
CA MET A 52 18.90 3.05 -3.31
C MET A 52 17.53 3.61 -2.91
N THR A 53 16.81 2.94 -2.03
CA THR A 53 15.58 3.39 -1.37
C THR A 53 15.80 4.64 -0.50
N SER A 54 17.04 4.96 -0.13
CA SER A 54 17.41 6.16 0.62
C SER A 54 17.50 7.42 -0.24
N LEU A 55 17.54 7.28 -1.56
CA LEU A 55 17.52 8.43 -2.48
C LEU A 55 16.23 9.26 -2.33
N PRO A 56 16.24 10.56 -2.67
CA PRO A 56 15.08 11.45 -2.48
C PRO A 56 13.78 10.95 -3.09
N ALA A 57 13.80 10.42 -4.32
CA ALA A 57 12.63 9.82 -4.95
C ALA A 57 12.36 8.34 -4.53
N LYS A 58 13.07 7.87 -3.47
CA LYS A 58 12.88 6.54 -2.85
C LYS A 58 13.11 5.35 -3.78
N ASN A 59 13.88 5.55 -4.84
CA ASN A 59 14.20 4.49 -5.80
C ASN A 59 15.47 4.77 -6.59
N VAL A 60 16.02 3.70 -7.18
CA VAL A 60 17.24 3.73 -8.01
C VAL A 60 17.16 4.67 -9.21
N LYS A 61 15.95 4.95 -9.70
CA LYS A 61 15.74 5.81 -10.87
C LYS A 61 15.94 7.30 -10.57
N SER A 62 16.07 7.69 -9.29
CA SER A 62 16.43 9.06 -8.91
C SER A 62 17.68 9.56 -9.62
N LEU A 63 18.73 8.74 -9.72
CA LEU A 63 20.01 9.12 -10.33
C LEU A 63 19.92 9.24 -11.86
N PRO A 64 19.44 8.21 -12.60
CA PRO A 64 19.28 8.32 -14.04
C PRO A 64 18.38 9.48 -14.46
N VAL A 65 17.25 9.63 -13.80
CA VAL A 65 16.30 10.70 -14.10
C VAL A 65 16.93 12.06 -13.86
N LEU A 66 17.58 12.26 -12.71
CA LEU A 66 18.28 13.51 -12.45
C LEU A 66 19.29 13.82 -13.57
N ASN A 67 20.13 12.84 -13.94
CA ASN A 67 21.16 13.05 -14.95
C ASN A 67 20.58 13.34 -16.34
N MET A 68 19.49 12.67 -16.72
CA MET A 68 18.79 12.93 -17.98
C MET A 68 18.11 14.33 -17.99
N LEU A 69 17.56 14.76 -16.86
CA LEU A 69 16.91 16.07 -16.74
C LEU A 69 17.89 17.24 -16.55
N LEU A 70 19.16 16.98 -16.28
CA LEU A 70 20.24 17.96 -16.36
C LEU A 70 20.71 18.20 -17.81
N SER A 71 20.08 17.57 -18.79
CA SER A 71 20.39 17.75 -20.21
C SER A 71 20.27 19.21 -20.66
N PRO A 72 21.23 19.74 -21.45
CA PRO A 72 21.13 21.06 -22.02
C PRO A 72 19.99 21.21 -23.05
N LYS A 73 19.37 20.12 -23.47
CA LYS A 73 18.18 20.14 -24.34
C LYS A 73 16.93 20.68 -23.66
N ILE A 74 16.90 20.72 -22.32
CA ILE A 74 15.79 21.32 -21.56
C ILE A 74 16.06 22.82 -21.42
N SER A 75 15.12 23.62 -21.91
CA SER A 75 15.22 25.09 -21.91
C SER A 75 13.99 25.71 -21.22
N SER A 76 13.95 27.03 -21.15
CA SER A 76 12.79 27.79 -20.64
C SER A 76 11.52 27.58 -21.47
N SER A 77 11.64 27.15 -22.75
CA SER A 77 10.50 26.79 -23.60
C SER A 77 9.92 25.41 -23.29
N THR A 78 10.66 24.50 -22.63
CA THR A 78 10.18 23.18 -22.28
C THR A 78 9.08 23.29 -21.23
N LYS A 79 7.89 22.78 -21.54
CA LYS A 79 6.69 22.78 -20.67
C LYS A 79 6.26 21.42 -20.21
N THR A 80 6.60 20.40 -20.99
CA THR A 80 6.11 19.03 -20.78
C THR A 80 7.26 18.04 -20.82
N ILE A 81 7.23 17.08 -19.89
CA ILE A 81 8.06 15.86 -19.94
C ILE A 81 7.14 14.70 -20.30
N VAL A 82 7.53 13.86 -21.25
CA VAL A 82 6.80 12.66 -21.63
C VAL A 82 7.74 11.44 -21.61
N GLU A 83 7.29 10.33 -21.03
CA GLU A 83 8.07 9.08 -21.00
C GLU A 83 7.15 7.86 -21.02
N TYR A 84 7.59 6.77 -21.66
CA TYR A 84 6.92 5.49 -21.56
C TYR A 84 7.39 4.74 -20.30
N SER A 85 6.58 4.81 -19.26
CA SER A 85 6.86 4.13 -17.99
C SER A 85 5.65 4.10 -17.09
N SER A 86 5.41 2.96 -16.43
CA SER A 86 4.36 2.77 -15.41
C SER A 86 4.92 2.69 -13.98
N GLY A 87 6.22 2.92 -13.79
CA GLY A 87 6.89 2.65 -12.52
C GLY A 87 7.75 3.79 -12.00
N SER A 88 8.78 3.41 -11.27
CA SER A 88 9.67 4.32 -10.51
C SER A 88 10.30 5.42 -11.37
N THR A 89 10.52 5.19 -12.67
CA THR A 89 11.11 6.20 -13.57
C THR A 89 10.21 7.41 -13.72
N ILE A 90 8.95 7.21 -14.10
CA ILE A 90 8.04 8.34 -14.35
C ILE A 90 7.66 9.08 -13.07
N MET A 91 7.55 8.37 -11.95
CA MET A 91 7.33 9.00 -10.65
C MET A 91 8.52 9.87 -10.24
N ALA A 92 9.75 9.38 -10.43
CA ALA A 92 10.95 10.19 -10.21
C ALA A 92 11.00 11.40 -11.15
N MET A 93 10.62 11.24 -12.44
CA MET A 93 10.59 12.32 -13.42
C MET A 93 9.62 13.43 -13.01
N SER A 94 8.41 13.12 -12.55
CA SER A 94 7.43 14.13 -12.15
C SER A 94 7.93 15.02 -11.02
N VAL A 95 8.62 14.43 -10.06
CA VAL A 95 9.16 15.16 -8.90
C VAL A 95 10.41 15.93 -9.27
N ILE A 96 11.36 15.31 -9.98
CA ILE A 96 12.65 15.92 -10.31
C ILE A 96 12.50 17.03 -11.37
N ALA A 97 11.61 16.87 -12.36
CA ALA A 97 11.31 17.90 -13.35
C ALA A 97 10.77 19.18 -12.68
N ARG A 98 9.89 19.00 -11.70
CA ARG A 98 9.33 20.11 -10.91
C ARG A 98 10.41 20.79 -10.06
N VAL A 99 11.27 20.01 -9.40
CA VAL A 99 12.36 20.51 -8.55
C VAL A 99 13.43 21.27 -9.36
N LEU A 100 13.84 20.73 -10.53
CA LEU A 100 14.92 21.32 -11.34
C LEU A 100 14.46 22.47 -12.20
N HIS A 101 13.27 22.34 -12.80
CA HIS A 101 12.85 23.21 -13.91
C HIS A 101 11.48 23.87 -13.67
N GLY A 102 10.77 23.55 -12.59
CA GLY A 102 9.39 24.00 -12.34
C GLY A 102 8.37 23.42 -13.34
N ILE A 103 8.72 22.33 -14.06
CA ILE A 103 7.82 21.70 -15.03
C ILE A 103 6.81 20.85 -14.28
N GLU A 104 5.53 21.18 -14.40
CA GLU A 104 4.42 20.48 -13.74
C GLU A 104 3.77 19.43 -14.64
N ASP A 105 3.74 19.65 -15.96
CA ASP A 105 3.15 18.71 -16.91
C ASP A 105 4.12 17.55 -17.20
N THR A 106 3.93 16.47 -16.48
CA THR A 106 4.63 15.20 -16.74
C THR A 106 3.63 14.16 -17.20
N ARG A 107 3.89 13.54 -18.36
CA ARG A 107 3.00 12.59 -19.02
C ARG A 107 3.57 11.20 -19.00
N SER A 108 2.81 10.28 -18.47
CA SER A 108 3.11 8.84 -18.48
C SER A 108 2.38 8.17 -19.65
N TYR A 109 3.15 7.65 -20.59
CA TYR A 109 2.65 6.74 -21.62
C TYR A 109 2.88 5.32 -21.11
N LEU A 110 1.85 4.46 -21.11
CA LEU A 110 1.97 3.11 -20.59
C LEU A 110 0.98 2.15 -21.22
N SER A 111 1.22 0.85 -21.02
CA SER A 111 0.33 -0.20 -21.48
C SER A 111 -1.00 -0.19 -20.72
N ASN A 112 -2.10 -0.52 -21.41
CA ASN A 112 -3.43 -0.78 -20.83
C ASN A 112 -3.47 -2.02 -19.91
N LYS A 113 -2.36 -2.75 -19.78
CA LYS A 113 -2.20 -3.89 -18.86
C LYS A 113 -1.67 -3.49 -17.48
N ALA A 114 -1.47 -2.18 -17.25
CA ALA A 114 -1.13 -1.68 -15.92
C ALA A 114 -2.32 -1.86 -14.97
N ASP A 115 -2.04 -2.35 -13.76
CA ASP A 115 -3.07 -2.54 -12.74
C ASP A 115 -3.60 -1.21 -12.18
N HIS A 116 -4.77 -1.27 -11.53
CA HIS A 116 -5.43 -0.09 -10.99
C HIS A 116 -4.61 0.60 -9.88
N THR A 117 -3.84 -0.14 -9.10
CA THR A 117 -3.01 0.41 -8.01
C THR A 117 -1.90 1.27 -8.58
N LYS A 118 -1.22 0.81 -9.65
CA LYS A 118 -0.22 1.61 -10.38
C LYS A 118 -0.83 2.86 -10.99
N LEU A 119 -2.01 2.76 -11.62
CA LEU A 119 -2.69 3.92 -12.21
C LEU A 119 -3.05 4.96 -11.13
N ARG A 120 -3.54 4.52 -9.96
CA ARG A 120 -3.82 5.41 -8.83
C ARG A 120 -2.55 6.08 -8.30
N LEU A 121 -1.47 5.33 -8.17
CA LEU A 121 -0.19 5.84 -7.69
C LEU A 121 0.39 6.91 -8.63
N ILE A 122 0.38 6.67 -9.95
CA ILE A 122 0.85 7.65 -10.95
C ILE A 122 0.01 8.93 -10.86
N ARG A 123 -1.31 8.82 -10.75
CA ARG A 123 -2.21 9.97 -10.57
C ARG A 123 -1.97 10.71 -9.26
N PHE A 124 -1.63 10.00 -8.18
CA PHE A 124 -1.25 10.60 -6.90
C PHE A 124 -0.06 11.55 -7.03
N PHE A 125 0.93 11.21 -7.88
CA PHE A 125 2.05 12.09 -8.20
C PHE A 125 1.71 13.22 -9.19
N GLY A 126 0.46 13.35 -9.61
CA GLY A 126 -0.01 14.42 -10.49
C GLY A 126 0.35 14.24 -11.96
N LEU A 127 0.61 12.99 -12.40
CA LEU A 127 0.94 12.73 -13.81
C LEU A 127 -0.30 12.56 -14.67
N ASN A 128 -0.21 13.05 -15.89
CA ASN A 128 -1.16 12.78 -16.96
C ASN A 128 -0.89 11.43 -17.60
N ILE A 129 -1.92 10.58 -17.72
CA ILE A 129 -1.81 9.20 -18.20
C ILE A 129 -2.40 9.07 -19.60
N THR A 130 -1.65 8.43 -20.51
CA THR A 130 -2.15 7.95 -21.81
C THR A 130 -1.89 6.47 -21.93
N LEU A 131 -2.96 5.68 -22.14
CA LEU A 131 -2.88 4.23 -22.28
C LEU A 131 -2.69 3.83 -23.74
N PHE A 132 -1.84 2.82 -23.94
CA PHE A 132 -1.61 2.16 -25.23
C PHE A 132 -1.99 0.69 -25.16
N SER A 133 -2.60 0.19 -26.21
CA SER A 133 -2.83 -1.25 -26.40
C SER A 133 -1.56 -1.92 -26.94
N GLY A 134 -1.55 -3.25 -26.98
CA GLY A 134 -0.40 -4.03 -27.45
C GLY A 134 0.46 -4.61 -26.31
N PRO A 135 1.73 -4.92 -26.53
CA PRO A 135 2.61 -5.51 -25.53
C PRO A 135 2.87 -4.53 -24.37
N SER A 136 3.14 -5.08 -23.16
CA SER A 136 3.49 -4.26 -21.99
C SER A 136 4.81 -3.52 -22.17
N GLN A 137 5.72 -4.12 -22.94
CA GLN A 137 7.02 -3.57 -23.30
C GLN A 137 7.11 -3.57 -24.84
N PRO A 138 6.62 -2.50 -25.53
CA PRO A 138 6.71 -2.39 -26.97
C PRO A 138 8.16 -2.18 -27.40
N GLU A 139 8.46 -2.57 -28.63
CA GLU A 139 9.73 -2.23 -29.26
C GLU A 139 9.84 -0.70 -29.43
N PRO A 140 11.04 -0.11 -29.24
CA PRO A 140 11.24 1.34 -29.35
C PRO A 140 10.88 1.92 -30.72
N ASP A 141 11.02 1.13 -31.78
CA ASP A 141 10.75 1.51 -33.18
C ASP A 141 9.33 1.15 -33.66
N ASP A 142 8.52 0.46 -32.85
CA ASP A 142 7.12 0.21 -33.19
C ASP A 142 6.32 1.53 -33.14
N TYR A 143 5.98 2.09 -34.32
CA TYR A 143 5.24 3.34 -34.44
C TYR A 143 3.86 3.35 -33.75
N ARG A 144 3.31 2.18 -33.41
CA ARG A 144 2.06 2.00 -32.67
C ARG A 144 2.29 2.09 -31.16
N GLY A 145 3.51 1.79 -30.71
CA GLY A 145 3.88 1.71 -29.31
C GLY A 145 4.06 3.07 -28.63
N GLY A 146 3.86 3.07 -27.32
CA GLY A 146 3.97 4.31 -26.53
C GLY A 146 5.40 4.85 -26.43
N ILE A 147 6.45 4.00 -26.59
CA ILE A 147 7.85 4.45 -26.61
C ILE A 147 8.08 5.36 -27.83
N TYR A 148 7.79 4.85 -29.02
CA TYR A 148 7.90 5.61 -30.27
C TYR A 148 7.06 6.89 -30.23
N ARG A 149 5.80 6.79 -29.74
CA ARG A 149 4.89 7.96 -29.66
C ARG A 149 5.41 9.03 -28.72
N ALA A 150 6.04 8.69 -27.59
CA ALA A 150 6.65 9.65 -26.69
C ALA A 150 7.83 10.40 -27.35
N GLN A 151 8.68 9.66 -28.07
CA GLN A 151 9.79 10.22 -28.82
C GLN A 151 9.28 11.13 -29.94
N LYS A 152 8.33 10.67 -30.73
CA LYS A 152 7.76 11.43 -31.84
C LYS A 152 7.10 12.74 -31.39
N LEU A 153 6.37 12.71 -30.27
CA LEU A 153 5.79 13.92 -29.70
C LEU A 153 6.86 14.99 -29.37
N SER A 154 8.01 14.54 -28.83
CA SER A 154 9.13 15.45 -28.52
C SER A 154 9.86 15.97 -29.77
N GLU A 155 9.83 15.24 -30.89
CA GLU A 155 10.37 15.69 -32.17
C GLU A 155 9.45 16.74 -32.84
N ASP A 156 8.14 16.53 -32.72
CA ASP A 156 7.14 17.37 -33.40
C ASP A 156 6.80 18.65 -32.61
N ASP A 157 7.03 18.67 -31.27
CA ASP A 157 6.74 19.80 -30.38
C ASP A 157 7.96 20.21 -29.56
N PRO A 158 8.61 21.37 -29.86
CA PRO A 158 9.78 21.84 -29.13
C PRO A 158 9.53 22.15 -27.63
N SER A 159 8.28 22.27 -27.21
CA SER A 159 7.92 22.47 -25.80
C SER A 159 7.85 21.18 -25.01
N VAL A 160 7.94 20.04 -25.68
CA VAL A 160 7.91 18.70 -25.10
C VAL A 160 9.32 18.09 -25.09
N PHE A 161 9.72 17.53 -24.00
CA PHE A 161 10.98 16.78 -23.88
C PHE A 161 10.70 15.32 -23.51
N ASN A 162 11.24 14.40 -24.30
CA ASN A 162 11.31 12.99 -23.99
C ASN A 162 12.73 12.63 -23.56
N PRO A 163 12.96 12.27 -22.26
CA PRO A 163 14.28 11.85 -21.79
C PRO A 163 14.78 10.57 -22.45
N ASN A 164 13.89 9.70 -22.92
CA ASN A 164 14.17 8.42 -23.57
C ASN A 164 15.09 7.52 -22.74
N GLN A 165 14.56 6.96 -21.64
CA GLN A 165 15.31 6.10 -20.73
C GLN A 165 15.91 4.85 -21.37
N TYR A 166 15.48 4.48 -22.58
CA TYR A 166 15.89 3.26 -23.28
C TYR A 166 17.15 3.41 -24.12
N GLU A 167 17.44 4.64 -24.59
CA GLU A 167 18.56 4.90 -25.50
C GLU A 167 19.49 6.01 -25.00
N ASN A 168 19.02 6.88 -24.12
CA ASN A 168 19.80 7.99 -23.60
C ASN A 168 20.92 7.52 -22.67
N GLU A 169 22.14 7.63 -23.13
CA GLU A 169 23.32 7.23 -22.35
C GLU A 169 23.45 7.91 -20.98
N LEU A 170 22.84 9.09 -20.80
CA LEU A 170 22.79 9.75 -19.49
C LEU A 170 22.11 8.89 -18.41
N ASN A 171 21.30 7.88 -18.82
CA ASN A 171 20.73 6.91 -17.91
C ASN A 171 21.84 6.10 -17.21
N TRP A 172 22.63 5.33 -17.95
CA TRP A 172 23.67 4.49 -17.35
C TRP A 172 24.86 5.30 -16.84
N LYS A 173 25.23 6.42 -17.49
CA LYS A 173 26.29 7.35 -17.06
C LYS A 173 26.04 7.94 -15.67
N ALA A 174 24.81 8.00 -15.20
CA ALA A 174 24.48 8.37 -13.82
C ALA A 174 25.10 7.40 -12.80
N HIS A 175 24.98 6.11 -13.05
CA HIS A 175 25.51 5.09 -12.16
C HIS A 175 27.04 4.93 -12.29
N PHE A 176 27.58 5.16 -13.48
CA PHE A 176 29.03 5.27 -13.70
C PHE A 176 29.62 6.43 -12.87
N ARG A 177 28.95 7.60 -12.90
CA ARG A 177 29.39 8.80 -12.19
C ARG A 177 29.26 8.71 -10.67
N TRP A 178 28.16 8.16 -10.16
CA TRP A 178 27.82 8.24 -8.73
C TRP A 178 27.85 6.90 -8.03
N THR A 179 27.17 5.87 -8.53
CA THR A 179 27.00 4.61 -7.80
C THR A 179 28.30 3.79 -7.76
N GLY A 180 28.97 3.63 -8.88
CA GLY A 180 30.24 2.90 -8.97
C GLY A 180 31.30 3.45 -8.02
N PRO A 181 31.63 4.76 -8.08
CA PRO A 181 32.58 5.37 -7.16
C PRO A 181 32.22 5.24 -5.67
N GLN A 182 30.92 5.38 -5.34
CA GLN A 182 30.47 5.22 -3.97
C GLN A 182 30.70 3.80 -3.45
N LEU A 183 30.45 2.78 -4.27
CA LEU A 183 30.64 1.38 -3.91
C LEU A 183 32.11 1.08 -3.58
N LEU A 184 33.04 1.45 -4.44
CA LEU A 184 34.48 1.22 -4.18
C LEU A 184 35.01 2.03 -2.99
N LYS A 185 34.43 3.23 -2.73
CA LYS A 185 34.78 4.02 -1.54
C LYS A 185 34.28 3.36 -0.25
N GLN A 186 33.10 2.73 -0.27
CA GLN A 186 32.49 2.12 0.91
C GLN A 186 33.01 0.70 1.18
N LEU A 187 33.34 -0.05 0.13
CA LEU A 187 33.77 -1.43 0.20
C LEU A 187 34.95 -1.65 -0.79
N PRO A 188 36.17 -1.18 -0.45
CA PRO A 188 37.32 -1.27 -1.34
C PRO A 188 37.71 -2.71 -1.72
N ASN A 189 37.40 -3.69 -0.86
CA ASN A 189 37.68 -5.12 -1.06
C ASN A 189 36.46 -5.88 -1.66
N MET A 190 35.54 -5.17 -2.33
CA MET A 190 34.40 -5.81 -3.03
C MET A 190 34.88 -6.77 -4.11
N ASN A 191 34.35 -7.99 -4.13
CA ASN A 191 34.67 -9.05 -5.08
C ASN A 191 33.59 -9.32 -6.10
N VAL A 192 32.30 -9.13 -5.72
CA VAL A 192 31.17 -9.42 -6.58
C VAL A 192 30.17 -8.26 -6.55
N PHE A 193 29.68 -7.85 -7.71
CA PHE A 193 28.59 -6.89 -7.88
C PHE A 193 27.44 -7.53 -8.63
N CYS A 194 26.19 -7.33 -8.14
CA CYS A 194 24.99 -7.90 -8.74
C CYS A 194 23.90 -6.85 -8.95
N ALA A 195 23.29 -6.84 -10.13
CA ALA A 195 22.14 -5.99 -10.42
C ALA A 195 21.24 -6.56 -11.53
N GLY A 196 19.93 -6.34 -11.39
CA GLY A 196 18.92 -6.72 -12.36
C GLY A 196 18.98 -5.90 -13.65
N LEU A 197 18.65 -6.55 -14.74
CA LEU A 197 18.65 -5.99 -16.10
C LEU A 197 17.22 -5.63 -16.52
N GLY A 198 16.91 -4.33 -16.49
CA GLY A 198 15.70 -3.73 -17.09
C GLY A 198 16.05 -2.91 -18.32
N THR A 199 16.18 -1.58 -18.19
CA THR A 199 16.90 -0.77 -19.20
C THR A 199 18.42 -1.04 -19.13
N SER A 200 18.84 -1.83 -18.19
CA SER A 200 20.25 -2.14 -17.82
C SER A 200 21.08 -0.94 -17.31
N GLY A 201 20.52 0.24 -17.18
CA GLY A 201 21.28 1.44 -16.81
C GLY A 201 22.14 1.29 -15.55
N THR A 202 21.61 0.65 -14.51
CA THR A 202 22.34 0.42 -13.25
C THR A 202 23.51 -0.54 -13.46
N MET A 203 23.25 -1.71 -14.06
CA MET A 203 24.29 -2.70 -14.32
C MET A 203 25.32 -2.18 -15.28
N THR A 204 24.90 -1.55 -16.39
CA THR A 204 25.84 -0.95 -17.36
C THR A 204 26.73 0.11 -16.70
N GLY A 205 26.13 1.04 -15.95
CA GLY A 205 26.91 2.12 -15.34
C GLY A 205 27.91 1.66 -14.30
N VAL A 206 27.46 0.83 -13.36
CA VAL A 206 28.36 0.29 -12.31
C VAL A 206 29.35 -0.70 -12.90
N GLY A 207 28.89 -1.64 -13.76
CA GLY A 207 29.73 -2.66 -14.35
C GLY A 207 30.84 -2.10 -15.23
N MET A 208 30.55 -1.07 -16.05
CA MET A 208 31.57 -0.36 -16.85
C MET A 208 32.56 0.39 -15.96
N TYR A 209 32.09 1.02 -14.87
CA TYR A 209 32.99 1.66 -13.92
C TYR A 209 33.91 0.64 -13.23
N LEU A 210 33.37 -0.49 -12.77
CA LEU A 210 34.16 -1.56 -12.15
C LEU A 210 35.13 -2.18 -13.15
N LYS A 211 34.72 -2.40 -14.40
CA LYS A 211 35.61 -2.92 -15.46
C LYS A 211 36.86 -2.02 -15.67
N GLN A 212 36.68 -0.71 -15.52
CA GLN A 212 37.72 0.29 -15.66
C GLN A 212 38.66 0.34 -14.42
N GLU A 213 38.05 0.43 -13.21
CA GLU A 213 38.76 0.73 -11.98
C GLU A 213 39.22 -0.53 -11.20
N ARG A 214 38.45 -1.61 -11.28
CA ARG A 214 38.64 -2.87 -10.54
C ARG A 214 38.17 -4.06 -11.40
N PRO A 215 38.88 -4.39 -12.49
CA PRO A 215 38.47 -5.42 -13.47
C PRO A 215 38.32 -6.82 -12.88
N GLU A 216 38.93 -7.10 -11.72
CA GLU A 216 38.80 -8.36 -10.97
C GLU A 216 37.47 -8.52 -10.25
N VAL A 217 36.68 -7.45 -10.06
CA VAL A 217 35.31 -7.55 -9.47
C VAL A 217 34.38 -8.26 -10.43
N PHE A 218 33.83 -9.41 -10.01
CA PHE A 218 32.91 -10.18 -10.82
C PHE A 218 31.53 -9.53 -10.91
N ARG A 219 30.92 -9.45 -12.09
CA ARG A 219 29.70 -8.69 -12.36
C ARG A 219 28.58 -9.61 -12.81
N VAL A 220 27.60 -9.81 -11.94
CA VAL A 220 26.47 -10.70 -12.13
C VAL A 220 25.24 -9.90 -12.58
N GLY A 221 24.80 -10.08 -13.82
CA GLY A 221 23.53 -9.58 -14.31
C GLY A 221 22.39 -10.51 -13.93
N VAL A 222 21.19 -9.98 -13.62
CA VAL A 222 20.04 -10.82 -13.31
C VAL A 222 18.84 -10.45 -14.19
N ASN A 223 18.27 -11.44 -14.86
CA ASN A 223 17.07 -11.36 -15.67
C ASN A 223 15.90 -12.12 -15.03
N ASN A 224 14.68 -11.86 -15.49
CA ASN A 224 13.54 -12.69 -15.17
C ASN A 224 13.61 -14.01 -15.94
N LEU A 225 13.11 -15.07 -15.35
CA LEU A 225 12.76 -16.28 -16.10
C LEU A 225 11.78 -15.96 -17.25
N PRO A 226 11.81 -16.71 -18.36
CA PRO A 226 10.86 -16.55 -19.44
C PRO A 226 9.40 -16.61 -18.96
N CYS A 227 8.56 -15.74 -19.49
CA CYS A 227 7.14 -15.61 -19.14
C CYS A 227 6.84 -15.15 -17.70
N GLU A 228 7.86 -14.85 -16.89
CA GLU A 228 7.68 -14.30 -15.56
C GLU A 228 7.94 -12.79 -15.52
N ILE A 229 7.30 -12.10 -14.58
CA ILE A 229 7.40 -10.64 -14.46
C ILE A 229 7.83 -10.27 -13.04
N VAL A 230 8.98 -9.60 -12.95
CA VAL A 230 9.40 -8.86 -11.77
C VAL A 230 9.53 -7.39 -12.17
N PRO A 231 8.89 -6.45 -11.44
CA PRO A 231 8.91 -5.04 -11.81
C PRO A 231 10.33 -4.47 -11.94
N GLY A 232 10.58 -3.77 -13.03
CA GLY A 232 11.86 -3.11 -13.29
C GLY A 232 12.91 -3.95 -14.00
N THR A 233 12.70 -5.25 -14.18
CA THR A 233 13.62 -6.17 -14.88
C THR A 233 12.94 -6.82 -16.11
N ARG A 234 13.71 -7.49 -16.93
CA ARG A 234 13.27 -8.13 -18.19
C ARG A 234 13.79 -9.57 -18.25
N SER A 235 13.17 -10.39 -19.09
CA SER A 235 13.79 -11.67 -19.53
C SER A 235 14.90 -11.41 -20.54
N VAL A 236 15.81 -12.37 -20.70
CA VAL A 236 16.93 -12.27 -21.66
C VAL A 236 16.45 -11.95 -23.08
N ALA A 237 15.37 -12.57 -23.53
CA ALA A 237 14.80 -12.33 -24.87
C ALA A 237 14.34 -10.86 -25.07
N LEU A 238 13.97 -10.16 -24.01
CA LEU A 238 13.55 -8.75 -24.06
C LEU A 238 14.70 -7.76 -23.91
N MET A 239 15.95 -8.23 -23.84
CA MET A 239 17.13 -7.37 -23.76
C MET A 239 17.68 -6.94 -25.10
N GLU A 240 17.31 -7.59 -26.21
CA GLU A 240 17.79 -7.29 -27.56
C GLU A 240 17.66 -5.80 -27.95
N PRO A 241 16.51 -5.13 -27.69
CA PRO A 241 16.36 -3.72 -28.03
C PRO A 241 17.14 -2.74 -27.16
N VAL A 242 17.79 -3.18 -26.08
CA VAL A 242 18.55 -2.30 -25.18
C VAL A 242 19.84 -1.87 -25.83
N LYS A 243 19.97 -0.56 -26.10
CA LYS A 243 21.09 0.03 -26.85
C LYS A 243 22.37 0.26 -26.01
N PHE A 244 22.29 0.16 -24.69
CA PHE A 244 23.46 0.36 -23.83
C PHE A 244 24.47 -0.79 -23.96
N PRO A 245 25.76 -0.56 -23.71
CA PRO A 245 26.80 -1.61 -23.79
C PRO A 245 26.76 -2.55 -22.57
N TRP A 246 25.59 -3.09 -22.26
CA TRP A 246 25.34 -3.89 -21.06
C TRP A 246 26.06 -5.25 -21.10
N GLN A 247 26.24 -5.83 -22.32
CA GLN A 247 26.97 -7.09 -22.49
C GLN A 247 28.44 -6.95 -22.05
N GLU A 248 29.04 -5.78 -22.21
CA GLU A 248 30.39 -5.50 -21.75
C GLU A 248 30.49 -5.29 -20.23
N ALA A 249 29.37 -4.98 -19.61
CA ALA A 249 29.29 -4.66 -18.19
C ALA A 249 29.02 -5.88 -17.29
N VAL A 250 28.77 -7.07 -17.86
CA VAL A 250 28.47 -8.32 -17.15
C VAL A 250 29.48 -9.40 -17.48
N ASP A 251 29.77 -10.28 -16.52
CA ASP A 251 30.58 -11.46 -16.70
C ASP A 251 29.71 -12.73 -16.79
N THR A 252 28.57 -12.73 -16.10
CA THR A 252 27.57 -13.80 -16.17
C THR A 252 26.16 -13.24 -15.99
N ILE A 253 25.16 -14.04 -16.38
CA ILE A 253 23.73 -13.72 -16.22
C ILE A 253 23.05 -14.89 -15.50
N GLU A 254 22.32 -14.56 -14.45
CA GLU A 254 21.42 -15.46 -13.75
C GLU A 254 19.98 -15.15 -14.13
N GLU A 255 19.11 -16.17 -14.18
CA GLU A 255 17.69 -16.01 -14.44
C GLU A 255 16.85 -16.43 -13.23
N VAL A 256 16.04 -15.52 -12.72
CA VAL A 256 15.31 -15.66 -11.44
C VAL A 256 13.81 -15.60 -11.65
N GLY A 257 13.07 -16.49 -10.98
CA GLY A 257 11.62 -16.51 -10.96
C GLY A 257 10.99 -15.45 -10.06
N SER A 258 9.76 -15.07 -10.39
CA SER A 258 9.01 -14.08 -9.62
C SER A 258 8.75 -14.53 -8.18
N PHE A 259 8.45 -15.80 -7.95
CA PHE A 259 8.23 -16.33 -6.60
C PHE A 259 9.44 -16.04 -5.68
N ASP A 260 10.65 -16.38 -6.09
CA ASP A 260 11.86 -16.17 -5.29
C ASP A 260 12.19 -14.69 -5.11
N ALA A 261 11.99 -13.88 -6.13
CA ALA A 261 12.17 -12.44 -6.06
C ALA A 261 11.26 -11.80 -4.98
N TYR A 262 9.97 -12.14 -4.99
CA TYR A 262 9.02 -11.62 -4.00
C TYR A 262 9.27 -12.20 -2.61
N ARG A 263 9.58 -13.49 -2.49
CA ARG A 263 9.89 -14.17 -1.23
C ARG A 263 11.10 -13.56 -0.52
N LEU A 264 12.20 -13.36 -1.23
CA LEU A 264 13.42 -12.79 -0.62
C LEU A 264 13.27 -11.30 -0.31
N SER A 265 12.60 -10.55 -1.15
CA SER A 265 12.29 -9.14 -0.87
C SER A 265 11.41 -9.00 0.38
N LEU A 266 10.41 -9.87 0.56
CA LEU A 266 9.60 -9.92 1.78
C LEU A 266 10.44 -10.27 3.01
N ALA A 267 11.35 -11.26 2.88
CA ALA A 267 12.27 -11.65 3.94
C ALA A 267 13.21 -10.50 4.34
N LEU A 268 13.85 -9.83 3.37
CA LEU A 268 14.68 -8.65 3.60
C LEU A 268 13.91 -7.55 4.33
N THR A 269 12.69 -7.25 3.85
CA THR A 269 11.84 -6.20 4.42
C THR A 269 11.48 -6.49 5.88
N ARG A 270 11.14 -7.75 6.21
CA ARG A 270 10.83 -8.17 7.58
C ARG A 270 12.02 -8.14 8.52
N GLU A 271 13.23 -8.23 7.96
CA GLU A 271 14.48 -8.10 8.71
C GLU A 271 15.04 -6.68 8.75
N GLY A 272 14.28 -5.70 8.28
CA GLY A 272 14.61 -4.27 8.38
C GLY A 272 15.28 -3.67 7.14
N LEU A 273 15.57 -4.44 6.09
CA LEU A 273 16.05 -3.94 4.81
C LEU A 273 14.85 -3.76 3.84
N ILE A 274 14.12 -2.67 4.03
CA ILE A 274 12.86 -2.41 3.30
C ILE A 274 13.14 -2.16 1.83
N CYS A 275 12.80 -3.14 0.98
CA CYS A 275 13.05 -3.07 -0.46
C CYS A 275 12.08 -3.92 -1.28
N GLY A 276 11.85 -3.53 -2.54
CA GLY A 276 10.91 -4.13 -3.46
C GLY A 276 11.40 -5.41 -4.15
N PRO A 277 10.55 -6.05 -4.99
CA PRO A 277 10.80 -7.38 -5.56
C PRO A 277 12.08 -7.50 -6.39
N SER A 278 12.46 -6.46 -7.13
CA SER A 278 13.70 -6.47 -7.91
C SER A 278 14.96 -6.56 -7.04
N SER A 279 14.88 -6.18 -5.76
CA SER A 279 15.96 -6.36 -4.79
C SER A 279 16.09 -7.83 -4.37
N GLY A 280 14.95 -8.51 -4.17
CA GLY A 280 14.90 -9.94 -3.93
C GLY A 280 15.40 -10.75 -5.13
N LEU A 281 15.04 -10.31 -6.35
CA LEU A 281 15.59 -10.87 -7.59
C LEU A 281 17.12 -10.80 -7.61
N ASN A 282 17.70 -9.63 -7.29
CA ASN A 282 19.16 -9.45 -7.25
C ASN A 282 19.80 -10.36 -6.21
N LEU A 283 19.19 -10.52 -5.04
CA LEU A 283 19.72 -11.39 -3.99
C LEU A 283 19.62 -12.87 -4.38
N GLN A 284 18.52 -13.31 -5.00
CA GLN A 284 18.42 -14.68 -5.50
C GLN A 284 19.45 -14.97 -6.58
N GLY A 285 19.66 -14.03 -7.52
CA GLY A 285 20.71 -14.17 -8.52
C GLY A 285 22.11 -14.37 -7.91
N LEU A 286 22.43 -13.66 -6.81
CA LEU A 286 23.65 -13.92 -6.05
C LEU A 286 23.65 -15.32 -5.43
N TYR A 287 22.52 -15.79 -4.89
CA TYR A 287 22.45 -17.13 -4.31
C TYR A 287 22.66 -18.22 -5.37
N ASP A 288 22.08 -18.05 -6.55
CA ASP A 288 22.22 -19.01 -7.65
C ASP A 288 23.67 -19.02 -8.15
N PHE A 289 24.27 -17.86 -8.33
CA PHE A 289 25.69 -17.71 -8.67
C PHE A 289 26.61 -18.39 -7.64
N PHE A 290 26.43 -18.13 -6.34
CA PHE A 290 27.28 -18.74 -5.31
C PHE A 290 27.02 -20.24 -5.16
N THR A 291 25.78 -20.69 -5.37
CA THR A 291 25.45 -22.13 -5.37
C THR A 291 26.21 -22.85 -6.48
N LEU A 292 26.27 -22.26 -7.68
CA LEU A 292 27.03 -22.82 -8.80
C LEU A 292 28.54 -22.84 -8.47
N ARG A 293 29.11 -21.71 -8.02
CA ARG A 293 30.50 -21.59 -7.64
C ARG A 293 30.91 -22.58 -6.54
N LYS A 294 30.08 -22.79 -5.55
CA LYS A 294 30.30 -23.78 -4.49
C LYS A 294 30.29 -25.20 -5.03
N LYS A 295 29.37 -25.54 -5.94
CA LYS A 295 29.29 -26.84 -6.58
C LYS A 295 30.48 -27.14 -7.43
N GLU A 296 31.06 -26.14 -8.09
CA GLU A 296 32.29 -26.23 -8.91
C GLU A 296 33.57 -26.15 -8.11
N ASN A 297 33.50 -25.98 -6.77
CA ASN A 297 34.64 -25.74 -5.87
C ASN A 297 35.45 -24.48 -6.23
N SER A 298 34.84 -23.48 -6.88
CA SER A 298 35.47 -22.25 -7.36
C SER A 298 35.09 -21.01 -6.53
N LEU A 299 34.33 -21.18 -5.44
CA LEU A 299 33.88 -20.06 -4.61
C LEU A 299 35.07 -19.30 -3.97
N ASN A 300 36.10 -20.04 -3.51
CA ASN A 300 37.28 -19.47 -2.89
C ASN A 300 38.15 -18.67 -3.86
N GLU A 301 38.01 -18.86 -5.16
CA GLU A 301 38.71 -18.07 -6.19
C GLU A 301 38.23 -16.61 -6.23
N LEU A 302 37.04 -16.34 -5.67
CA LEU A 302 36.51 -15.00 -5.56
C LEU A 302 36.96 -14.26 -4.30
N ALA A 303 37.60 -14.97 -3.34
CA ALA A 303 37.98 -14.39 -2.06
C ALA A 303 39.08 -13.32 -2.20
N GLY A 304 38.94 -12.26 -1.43
CA GLY A 304 39.95 -11.21 -1.32
C GLY A 304 41.13 -11.63 -0.42
N GLU A 305 42.05 -10.68 -0.17
CA GLU A 305 43.23 -10.88 0.70
C GLU A 305 42.83 -11.23 2.16
N ASP A 306 41.64 -10.83 2.59
CA ASP A 306 41.09 -11.15 3.93
C ASP A 306 40.48 -12.56 4.02
N GLY A 307 40.49 -13.31 2.92
CA GLY A 307 39.92 -14.66 2.83
C GLY A 307 38.38 -14.68 2.74
N LEU A 308 37.75 -13.53 2.56
CA LEU A 308 36.28 -13.40 2.45
C LEU A 308 35.90 -13.02 1.02
N VAL A 309 34.65 -13.34 0.66
CA VAL A 309 34.02 -12.88 -0.56
C VAL A 309 33.01 -11.79 -0.22
N HIS A 310 33.25 -10.56 -0.62
CA HIS A 310 32.39 -9.41 -0.41
C HIS A 310 31.52 -9.16 -1.65
N ALA A 311 30.22 -9.39 -1.52
CA ALA A 311 29.24 -9.23 -2.61
C ALA A 311 28.26 -8.11 -2.34
N VAL A 312 27.98 -7.31 -3.36
CA VAL A 312 27.00 -6.21 -3.27
C VAL A 312 25.86 -6.44 -4.26
N PHE A 313 24.63 -6.28 -3.79
CA PHE A 313 23.45 -6.19 -4.66
C PHE A 313 22.72 -4.86 -4.48
N ILE A 314 21.90 -4.51 -5.47
CA ILE A 314 21.14 -3.25 -5.46
C ILE A 314 19.75 -3.45 -4.85
N CYS A 315 19.42 -2.67 -3.80
CA CYS A 315 18.08 -2.52 -3.26
C CYS A 315 17.38 -1.35 -3.98
N CYS A 316 16.56 -1.67 -4.99
CA CYS A 316 16.16 -0.73 -6.03
C CYS A 316 15.12 0.30 -5.60
N ASP A 317 14.02 -0.10 -4.97
CA ASP A 317 12.88 0.72 -4.58
C ASP A 317 12.16 0.15 -3.35
N LEU A 318 11.07 0.81 -2.92
CA LEU A 318 10.28 0.37 -1.78
C LEU A 318 9.22 -0.66 -2.19
N PRO A 319 8.82 -1.59 -1.29
CA PRO A 319 7.87 -2.66 -1.59
C PRO A 319 6.42 -2.19 -1.67
N TYR A 320 6.08 -1.01 -1.12
CA TYR A 320 4.70 -0.58 -0.89
C TYR A 320 3.85 -0.46 -2.16
N GLN A 321 4.46 -0.15 -3.29
CA GLN A 321 3.76 -0.07 -4.59
C GLN A 321 3.43 -1.44 -5.21
N TYR A 322 3.89 -2.52 -4.59
CA TYR A 322 3.74 -3.90 -5.06
C TYR A 322 2.97 -4.79 -4.08
N VAL A 323 2.31 -4.21 -3.05
CA VAL A 323 1.69 -4.99 -1.98
C VAL A 323 0.69 -6.01 -2.52
N GLU A 324 -0.18 -5.62 -3.45
CA GLU A 324 -1.15 -6.54 -4.08
C GLU A 324 -0.43 -7.71 -4.79
N GLU A 325 0.65 -7.40 -5.52
CA GLU A 325 1.43 -8.41 -6.24
C GLU A 325 2.11 -9.40 -5.29
N TYR A 326 2.48 -9.00 -4.05
CA TYR A 326 2.98 -9.96 -3.05
C TYR A 326 1.94 -11.00 -2.69
N TYR A 327 0.67 -10.60 -2.53
CA TYR A 327 -0.43 -11.52 -2.24
C TYR A 327 -0.83 -12.39 -3.46
N GLU A 328 -0.57 -11.93 -4.68
CA GLU A 328 -0.77 -12.71 -5.89
C GLU A 328 0.35 -13.74 -6.13
N LYS A 329 1.59 -13.39 -5.79
CA LYS A 329 2.79 -14.19 -6.09
C LYS A 329 3.17 -15.17 -4.99
N LEU A 330 2.80 -14.89 -3.74
CA LEU A 330 3.15 -15.71 -2.59
C LEU A 330 1.89 -16.36 -2.00
N PRO A 331 1.96 -17.63 -1.57
CA PRO A 331 0.88 -18.28 -0.84
C PRO A 331 0.49 -17.52 0.45
N ASP A 332 -0.76 -17.61 0.86
CA ASP A 332 -1.28 -17.00 2.10
C ASP A 332 -0.48 -17.37 3.35
N SER A 333 0.17 -18.54 3.36
CA SER A 333 1.03 -18.98 4.47
C SER A 333 2.24 -18.07 4.74
N TYR A 334 2.60 -17.21 3.81
CA TYR A 334 3.62 -16.16 4.03
C TYR A 334 3.12 -14.99 4.86
N PHE A 335 1.80 -14.86 5.05
CA PHE A 335 1.19 -13.71 5.72
C PHE A 335 0.51 -14.16 7.01
N PRO A 336 0.61 -13.37 8.11
CA PRO A 336 -0.11 -13.66 9.33
C PRO A 336 -1.62 -13.68 9.09
N GLU A 337 -2.31 -14.64 9.72
CA GLU A 337 -3.77 -14.74 9.66
C GLU A 337 -4.43 -13.53 10.31
N ILE A 338 -5.48 -13.01 9.66
CA ILE A 338 -6.32 -11.96 10.24
C ILE A 338 -7.27 -12.60 11.24
N LYS A 339 -7.08 -12.32 12.53
CA LYS A 339 -8.02 -12.73 13.57
C LYS A 339 -9.36 -12.02 13.41
N ASN A 340 -10.43 -12.72 13.73
CA ASN A 340 -11.81 -12.17 13.62
C ASN A 340 -12.13 -11.63 12.20
N LYS A 341 -11.72 -12.37 11.18
CA LYS A 341 -11.85 -11.97 9.78
C LYS A 341 -13.30 -11.63 9.37
N CYS A 342 -14.31 -12.21 10.02
CA CYS A 342 -15.72 -11.89 9.80
C CYS A 342 -16.05 -10.41 10.01
N LEU A 343 -15.32 -9.70 10.89
CA LEU A 343 -15.50 -8.27 11.12
C LEU A 343 -15.18 -7.38 9.91
N LEU A 344 -14.52 -7.91 8.87
CA LEU A 344 -14.36 -7.20 7.60
C LEU A 344 -15.69 -6.96 6.88
N GLY A 345 -16.70 -7.79 7.16
CA GLY A 345 -18.04 -7.71 6.57
C GLY A 345 -19.11 -7.09 7.48
N VAL A 346 -18.86 -6.97 8.78
CA VAL A 346 -19.85 -6.57 9.78
C VAL A 346 -19.32 -5.47 10.69
N ASP A 347 -20.23 -4.80 11.43
CA ASP A 347 -19.95 -3.66 12.32
C ASP A 347 -19.13 -2.52 11.65
N ARG A 348 -19.36 -2.33 10.38
CA ARG A 348 -18.57 -1.44 9.51
C ARG A 348 -19.14 -0.03 9.37
N TYR A 349 -20.28 0.25 9.99
CA TYR A 349 -20.89 1.58 9.94
C TYR A 349 -20.47 2.41 11.15
N HIS A 350 -20.30 3.70 10.91
CA HIS A 350 -20.02 4.64 11.99
C HIS A 350 -21.09 4.60 13.07
N TYR A 351 -20.66 4.71 14.33
CA TYR A 351 -21.53 4.85 15.48
C TYR A 351 -21.15 6.10 16.28
N ASP A 352 -22.17 6.84 16.72
CA ASP A 352 -21.99 8.04 17.53
C ASP A 352 -22.71 7.89 18.88
N LYS A 353 -22.03 8.21 19.99
CA LYS A 353 -22.61 8.18 21.34
C LYS A 353 -23.80 9.10 21.51
N SER A 354 -23.94 10.15 20.70
CA SER A 354 -25.13 11.04 20.71
C SER A 354 -26.41 10.32 20.28
N TRP A 355 -26.29 9.12 19.69
CA TRP A 355 -27.43 8.28 19.32
C TRP A 355 -27.90 7.38 20.47
N GLU A 356 -27.27 7.46 21.64
CA GLU A 356 -27.69 6.77 22.84
C GLU A 356 -28.51 7.69 23.74
N ILE A 357 -29.63 7.19 24.24
CA ILE A 357 -30.47 7.90 25.18
C ILE A 357 -30.67 7.09 26.46
N LYS A 358 -30.58 7.76 27.60
CA LYS A 358 -30.86 7.15 28.91
C LYS A 358 -32.38 7.00 29.12
N SER A 359 -32.79 5.93 29.77
CA SER A 359 -34.19 5.69 30.16
C SER A 359 -34.80 6.85 30.92
N THR A 360 -34.05 7.47 31.82
CA THR A 360 -34.49 8.63 32.63
C THR A 360 -34.74 9.89 31.81
N VAL A 361 -34.17 10.01 30.63
CA VAL A 361 -34.42 11.13 29.71
C VAL A 361 -35.53 10.78 28.71
N LEU A 362 -35.44 9.55 28.18
CA LEU A 362 -36.32 9.06 27.12
C LEU A 362 -37.79 8.94 27.61
N LEU A 363 -37.99 8.27 28.76
CA LEU A 363 -39.35 7.93 29.20
C LEU A 363 -40.23 9.18 29.42
N PRO A 364 -39.80 10.25 30.11
CA PRO A 364 -40.59 11.46 30.21
C PRO A 364 -40.85 12.15 28.86
N SER A 365 -39.95 12.00 27.86
CA SER A 365 -40.16 12.60 26.54
C SER A 365 -41.15 11.84 25.67
N LEU A 366 -41.21 10.51 25.81
CA LEU A 366 -42.17 9.66 25.12
C LEU A 366 -43.55 9.65 25.81
N TYR A 367 -43.57 9.77 27.13
CA TYR A 367 -44.75 9.66 27.98
C TYR A 367 -44.77 10.86 28.93
N PRO A 368 -45.19 12.05 28.47
CA PRO A 368 -45.15 13.28 29.27
C PRO A 368 -45.97 13.20 30.59
N GLU A 369 -46.98 12.35 30.64
CA GLU A 369 -47.75 12.08 31.87
C GLU A 369 -46.89 11.52 33.01
N LEU A 370 -45.75 10.88 32.70
CA LEU A 370 -44.82 10.37 33.70
C LEU A 370 -44.16 11.49 34.53
N LEU A 371 -44.09 12.72 33.99
CA LEU A 371 -43.56 13.87 34.70
C LEU A 371 -44.36 14.21 35.97
N ASN A 372 -45.60 13.80 36.01
CA ASN A 372 -46.51 14.02 37.14
C ASN A 372 -46.36 13.00 38.27
N TYR A 373 -45.53 11.96 38.07
CA TYR A 373 -45.34 10.86 39.01
C TYR A 373 -43.92 10.84 39.58
N PRO A 374 -43.74 10.89 40.92
CA PRO A 374 -42.43 11.07 41.52
C PRO A 374 -41.53 9.84 41.50
N SER A 375 -42.04 8.69 41.06
CA SER A 375 -41.24 7.45 41.05
C SER A 375 -41.47 6.56 39.83
N ILE A 376 -40.43 5.85 39.39
CA ILE A 376 -40.48 4.88 38.30
C ILE A 376 -41.46 3.72 38.55
N SER A 377 -41.75 3.41 39.82
CA SER A 377 -42.76 2.39 40.17
C SER A 377 -44.18 2.75 39.76
N CYS A 378 -44.51 4.03 39.75
CA CYS A 378 -45.80 4.54 39.25
C CYS A 378 -45.87 4.44 37.73
N TRP A 379 -44.74 4.52 37.02
CA TRP A 379 -44.70 4.47 35.57
C TRP A 379 -45.20 3.13 34.99
N LYS A 380 -44.92 1.99 35.68
CA LYS A 380 -45.37 0.67 35.26
C LYS A 380 -46.92 0.59 35.25
N LYS A 381 -47.58 1.29 36.18
CA LYS A 381 -49.01 1.35 36.29
C LYS A 381 -49.65 2.24 35.21
N VAL A 382 -48.96 3.32 34.89
CA VAL A 382 -49.38 4.26 33.84
C VAL A 382 -49.11 3.70 32.44
N LEU A 383 -47.89 3.11 32.24
CA LEU A 383 -47.49 2.50 30.97
C LEU A 383 -48.34 1.26 30.62
N GLY A 384 -48.93 0.56 31.61
CA GLY A 384 -49.86 -0.55 31.40
C GLY A 384 -51.26 -0.18 30.94
N GLY A 385 -51.58 1.12 30.90
CA GLY A 385 -52.96 1.58 30.66
C GLY A 385 -53.23 2.55 29.51
N SER A 386 -52.20 3.13 28.90
CA SER A 386 -52.37 4.17 27.87
C SER A 386 -51.67 3.85 26.57
N ILE A 387 -52.43 3.69 25.52
CA ILE A 387 -51.99 3.74 24.13
C ILE A 387 -51.80 5.21 23.75
N LEU A 388 -50.59 5.77 23.96
CA LEU A 388 -50.27 7.08 23.42
C LEU A 388 -49.70 6.89 22.03
N SER A 389 -50.39 7.42 21.05
CA SER A 389 -49.86 7.56 19.71
C SER A 389 -48.68 8.54 19.76
N VAL A 390 -47.47 8.07 19.78
CA VAL A 390 -46.30 8.89 19.48
C VAL A 390 -46.41 9.19 17.98
N LYS A 391 -47.02 10.33 17.63
CA LYS A 391 -47.06 10.78 16.23
C LYS A 391 -45.62 10.81 15.72
N ASP A 392 -45.41 10.07 14.63
CA ASP A 392 -44.17 10.04 13.84
C ASP A 392 -42.94 9.33 14.42
N ASN A 393 -43.04 8.68 15.59
CA ASN A 393 -41.92 7.88 16.14
C ASN A 393 -42.32 6.41 16.27
N GLN A 394 -41.39 5.49 15.95
CA GLN A 394 -41.57 4.05 16.17
C GLN A 394 -40.57 3.54 17.21
N ILE A 395 -41.04 2.60 18.04
CA ILE A 395 -40.19 1.86 18.94
C ILE A 395 -40.10 0.43 18.40
N TRP A 396 -38.87 -0.01 18.05
CA TRP A 396 -38.63 -1.38 17.61
C TRP A 396 -38.02 -2.17 18.74
N ASP A 397 -38.73 -3.18 19.20
CA ASP A 397 -38.21 -4.12 20.19
C ASP A 397 -37.62 -5.36 19.47
N LEU A 398 -36.33 -5.53 19.59
CA LEU A 398 -35.58 -6.55 18.91
C LEU A 398 -35.55 -7.88 19.68
N ARG A 399 -36.13 -7.95 20.89
CA ARG A 399 -36.17 -9.14 21.73
C ARG A 399 -37.08 -10.19 21.13
N THR A 400 -37.06 -11.40 21.71
CA THR A 400 -37.99 -12.48 21.33
C THR A 400 -39.46 -12.04 21.46
N VAL A 401 -40.33 -12.64 20.66
CA VAL A 401 -41.78 -12.39 20.74
C VAL A 401 -42.32 -12.69 22.13
N VAL A 402 -41.82 -13.76 22.77
CA VAL A 402 -42.24 -14.16 24.14
C VAL A 402 -41.90 -13.07 25.16
N ASP A 403 -40.68 -12.49 25.09
CA ASP A 403 -40.29 -11.43 26.02
C ASP A 403 -40.99 -10.11 25.71
N PHE A 404 -41.29 -9.85 24.45
CA PHE A 404 -42.11 -8.72 24.02
C PHE A 404 -43.53 -8.84 24.60
N ASP A 405 -44.19 -10.00 24.43
CA ASP A 405 -45.53 -10.26 24.91
C ASP A 405 -45.65 -10.22 26.45
N ASN A 406 -44.58 -10.67 27.14
CA ASN A 406 -44.49 -10.58 28.59
C ASN A 406 -44.46 -9.13 29.07
N TRP A 407 -43.71 -8.26 28.44
CA TRP A 407 -43.65 -6.83 28.73
C TRP A 407 -42.83 -6.07 27.69
N HIS A 408 -43.38 -4.99 27.18
CA HIS A 408 -42.76 -4.07 26.24
C HIS A 408 -43.12 -2.62 26.56
N LEU A 409 -42.41 -1.67 25.95
CA LEU A 409 -42.79 -0.25 26.01
C LEU A 409 -44.08 -0.02 25.24
N PRO A 410 -45.07 0.75 25.80
CA PRO A 410 -46.30 1.06 25.09
C PRO A 410 -46.05 1.70 23.73
N GLY A 411 -46.74 1.21 22.69
CA GLY A 411 -46.54 1.66 21.32
C GLY A 411 -45.31 1.02 20.62
N ALA A 412 -44.60 0.11 21.27
CA ALA A 412 -43.51 -0.62 20.61
C ALA A 412 -44.06 -1.66 19.61
N VAL A 413 -43.32 -1.88 18.58
CA VAL A 413 -43.53 -2.89 17.54
C VAL A 413 -42.52 -3.99 17.72
N SER A 414 -42.99 -5.24 17.77
CA SER A 414 -42.11 -6.41 17.82
C SER A 414 -41.35 -6.55 16.48
N LYS A 415 -40.02 -6.55 16.55
CA LYS A 415 -39.11 -6.76 15.44
C LYS A 415 -37.99 -7.73 15.86
N PRO A 416 -38.37 -8.97 16.23
CA PRO A 416 -37.42 -9.90 16.84
C PRO A 416 -36.31 -10.25 15.88
N LEU A 417 -35.08 -10.27 16.40
CA LEU A 417 -33.97 -10.93 15.73
C LEU A 417 -33.98 -12.42 16.12
N MET A 418 -33.91 -13.30 15.13
CA MET A 418 -34.09 -14.75 15.33
C MET A 418 -32.99 -15.35 16.23
N ASN A 419 -31.78 -14.81 16.16
CA ASN A 419 -30.63 -15.28 16.94
C ASN A 419 -30.39 -14.49 18.24
N LEU A 420 -31.32 -13.63 18.63
CA LEU A 420 -31.24 -12.82 19.85
C LEU A 420 -32.16 -13.38 20.95
N THR A 421 -31.58 -13.84 22.05
CA THR A 421 -32.28 -14.24 23.29
C THR A 421 -31.72 -13.48 24.48
N ALA A 422 -32.28 -13.69 25.66
CA ALA A 422 -31.79 -13.09 26.89
C ALA A 422 -30.39 -13.58 27.30
N GLU A 423 -30.00 -14.79 26.87
CA GLU A 423 -28.72 -15.43 27.11
C GLU A 423 -27.69 -15.15 26.02
N THR A 424 -28.10 -14.54 24.88
CA THR A 424 -27.18 -14.23 23.79
C THR A 424 -26.09 -13.28 24.28
N PRO A 425 -24.80 -13.63 24.12
CA PRO A 425 -23.70 -12.75 24.48
C PRO A 425 -23.77 -11.40 23.76
N SER A 426 -23.09 -10.39 24.30
CA SER A 426 -22.93 -9.14 23.59
C SER A 426 -22.23 -9.35 22.25
N PRO A 427 -22.79 -8.81 21.14
CA PRO A 427 -22.16 -8.93 19.82
C PRO A 427 -20.76 -8.29 19.76
N PHE A 428 -20.45 -7.38 20.69
CA PHE A 428 -19.12 -6.74 20.76
C PHE A 428 -18.04 -7.62 21.40
N PHE A 429 -18.41 -8.71 22.05
CA PHE A 429 -17.48 -9.66 22.66
C PHE A 429 -17.46 -11.03 21.98
N ASP A 430 -18.41 -11.28 21.08
CA ASP A 430 -18.49 -12.52 20.29
C ASP A 430 -18.73 -12.20 18.82
N THR A 431 -17.71 -12.46 18.01
CA THR A 431 -17.73 -12.11 16.57
C THR A 431 -18.70 -12.96 15.76
N THR A 432 -19.02 -14.19 16.21
CA THR A 432 -20.03 -15.03 15.57
C THR A 432 -21.43 -14.49 15.82
N VAL A 433 -21.70 -14.08 17.06
CA VAL A 433 -22.97 -13.41 17.42
C VAL A 433 -23.09 -12.08 16.66
N MET A 434 -22.03 -11.30 16.57
CA MET A 434 -22.01 -10.07 15.78
C MET A 434 -22.39 -10.35 14.33
N GLU A 435 -21.78 -11.35 13.70
CA GLU A 435 -22.04 -11.68 12.30
C GLU A 435 -23.50 -12.07 12.07
N LEU A 436 -24.05 -12.95 12.89
CA LEU A 436 -25.43 -13.40 12.80
C LEU A 436 -26.43 -12.23 12.96
N LEU A 437 -26.32 -11.48 14.05
CA LEU A 437 -27.24 -10.37 14.34
C LEU A 437 -27.10 -9.20 13.35
N TRP A 438 -25.89 -8.98 12.84
CA TRP A 438 -25.64 -7.96 11.82
C TRP A 438 -26.41 -8.24 10.53
N TRP A 439 -26.30 -9.47 10.00
CA TRP A 439 -26.98 -9.80 8.75
C TRP A 439 -28.50 -9.85 8.88
N GLU A 440 -29.00 -10.28 10.05
CA GLU A 440 -30.45 -10.17 10.32
C GLU A 440 -30.91 -8.70 10.30
N MET A 441 -30.17 -7.82 10.96
CA MET A 441 -30.52 -6.40 10.99
C MET A 441 -30.38 -5.73 9.63
N GLU A 442 -29.35 -6.11 8.84
CA GLU A 442 -29.20 -5.66 7.46
C GLU A 442 -30.42 -6.01 6.61
N THR A 443 -30.92 -7.24 6.74
CA THR A 443 -32.13 -7.70 6.03
C THR A 443 -33.35 -6.88 6.44
N ILE A 444 -33.61 -6.75 7.74
CA ILE A 444 -34.76 -5.96 8.26
C ILE A 444 -34.68 -4.49 7.78
N ALA A 445 -33.51 -3.92 7.78
CA ALA A 445 -33.32 -2.53 7.37
C ALA A 445 -33.52 -2.33 5.86
N ASN A 446 -33.08 -3.29 5.03
CA ASN A 446 -33.31 -3.25 3.59
C ASN A 446 -34.80 -3.40 3.26
N ASP A 447 -35.49 -4.39 3.85
CA ASP A 447 -36.92 -4.59 3.67
C ASP A 447 -37.72 -3.34 4.07
N TYR A 448 -37.31 -2.69 5.16
CA TYR A 448 -37.95 -1.46 5.62
C TYR A 448 -37.79 -0.31 4.62
N VAL A 449 -36.58 -0.13 4.05
CA VAL A 449 -36.33 0.91 3.06
C VAL A 449 -37.10 0.65 1.75
N GLU A 450 -37.15 -0.60 1.30
CA GLU A 450 -37.89 -1.00 0.09
C GLU A 450 -39.41 -0.76 0.24
N LEU A 451 -39.99 -1.15 1.39
CA LEU A 451 -41.44 -1.02 1.63
C LEU A 451 -41.90 0.44 1.77
N LYS A 452 -41.04 1.32 2.29
CA LYS A 452 -41.45 2.71 2.60
C LYS A 452 -41.19 3.69 1.46
N GLY A 453 -40.26 3.38 0.57
CA GLY A 453 -39.79 4.28 -0.48
C GLY A 453 -39.07 5.55 0.05
N PRO A 454 -38.52 6.39 -0.83
CA PRO A 454 -37.72 7.54 -0.43
C PRO A 454 -38.53 8.68 0.23
N GLU A 455 -39.83 8.73 0.01
CA GLU A 455 -40.69 9.84 0.47
C GLU A 455 -41.35 9.62 1.85
N HIS A 456 -41.32 8.40 2.41
CA HIS A 456 -41.95 8.03 3.68
C HIS A 456 -40.93 7.62 4.76
N ARG A 457 -39.87 8.36 4.91
CA ARG A 457 -38.89 8.13 5.97
C ARG A 457 -39.49 8.58 7.30
N ILE A 458 -39.79 7.60 8.18
CA ILE A 458 -40.14 7.87 9.57
C ILE A 458 -38.97 8.58 10.22
N ASP A 459 -39.24 9.69 10.87
CA ASP A 459 -38.21 10.60 11.33
C ASP A 459 -37.38 10.05 12.48
N HIS A 460 -37.92 9.17 13.34
CA HIS A 460 -37.18 8.64 14.47
C HIS A 460 -37.61 7.22 14.84
N ILE A 461 -36.64 6.28 14.88
CA ILE A 461 -36.84 4.93 15.37
C ILE A 461 -36.03 4.74 16.64
N LEU A 462 -36.69 4.43 17.74
CA LEU A 462 -36.06 3.98 18.97
C LEU A 462 -35.86 2.47 18.91
N LEU A 463 -34.64 2.01 19.05
CA LEU A 463 -34.29 0.59 19.12
C LEU A 463 -34.08 0.17 20.57
N VAL A 464 -34.69 -0.97 20.96
CA VAL A 464 -34.48 -1.58 22.26
C VAL A 464 -34.12 -3.06 22.12
N CYS A 465 -33.25 -3.56 22.98
CA CYS A 465 -32.91 -4.97 23.14
C CYS A 465 -32.72 -5.29 24.62
N TYR A 466 -32.19 -6.46 24.97
CA TYR A 466 -32.00 -6.88 26.35
C TYR A 466 -31.06 -5.96 27.14
N ASN A 467 -29.85 -5.73 26.65
CA ASN A 467 -28.75 -5.03 27.34
C ASN A 467 -28.31 -3.71 26.68
N GLY A 468 -28.87 -3.37 25.50
CA GLY A 468 -28.51 -2.18 24.75
C GLY A 468 -27.43 -2.40 23.67
N ASP A 469 -26.72 -3.50 23.67
CA ASP A 469 -25.59 -3.74 22.73
C ASP A 469 -26.10 -4.04 21.31
N THR A 470 -27.01 -4.99 21.18
CA THR A 470 -27.60 -5.35 19.88
C THR A 470 -28.35 -4.17 19.27
N SER A 471 -29.12 -3.42 20.06
CA SER A 471 -29.82 -2.23 19.56
C SER A 471 -28.86 -1.10 19.20
N ARG A 472 -27.70 -1.01 19.84
CA ARG A 472 -26.61 -0.10 19.45
C ARG A 472 -26.06 -0.45 18.05
N MET A 473 -25.73 -1.71 17.80
CA MET A 473 -25.31 -2.20 16.48
C MET A 473 -26.42 -1.91 15.43
N ALA A 474 -27.66 -2.28 15.74
CA ALA A 474 -28.81 -2.06 14.86
C ALA A 474 -29.03 -0.56 14.54
N THR A 475 -28.77 0.32 15.49
CA THR A 475 -28.82 1.79 15.28
C THR A 475 -27.84 2.22 14.19
N SER A 476 -26.61 1.71 14.18
CA SER A 476 -25.63 2.05 13.15
C SER A 476 -26.08 1.58 11.75
N VAL A 477 -26.70 0.41 11.67
CA VAL A 477 -27.25 -0.13 10.41
C VAL A 477 -28.34 0.77 9.83
N LEU A 478 -29.32 1.19 10.66
CA LEU A 478 -30.38 2.08 10.22
C LEU A 478 -29.87 3.47 9.84
N ARG A 479 -28.94 4.03 10.64
CA ARG A 479 -28.32 5.34 10.38
C ARG A 479 -27.55 5.37 9.06
N ALA A 480 -26.86 4.30 8.72
CA ALA A 480 -26.16 4.17 7.44
C ALA A 480 -27.11 4.23 6.23
N ARG A 481 -28.40 3.95 6.43
CA ARG A 481 -29.46 4.05 5.42
C ARG A 481 -30.23 5.37 5.48
N GLY A 482 -29.73 6.33 6.25
CA GLY A 482 -30.35 7.65 6.39
C GLY A 482 -31.59 7.68 7.29
N ILE A 483 -31.86 6.61 8.07
CA ILE A 483 -32.95 6.54 9.04
C ILE A 483 -32.47 7.13 10.37
N LYS A 484 -33.22 8.05 10.97
CA LYS A 484 -32.88 8.64 12.26
C LYS A 484 -33.17 7.64 13.39
N ALA A 485 -32.27 6.73 13.67
CA ALA A 485 -32.41 5.75 14.75
C ALA A 485 -31.68 6.21 16.01
N ILE A 486 -32.15 5.83 17.18
CA ILE A 486 -31.53 6.01 18.48
C ILE A 486 -31.64 4.72 19.29
N ASN A 487 -30.66 4.51 20.18
CA ASN A 487 -30.54 3.33 21.04
C ASN A 487 -30.92 3.65 22.48
N LEU A 488 -31.73 2.78 23.11
CA LEU A 488 -31.91 2.82 24.55
C LEU A 488 -30.69 2.26 25.26
N MET A 489 -29.97 3.14 25.94
CA MET A 489 -28.77 2.81 26.69
C MET A 489 -29.05 1.75 27.77
N ASN A 490 -28.24 0.70 27.83
CA ASN A 490 -28.34 -0.43 28.75
C ASN A 490 -29.66 -1.27 28.58
N GLY A 491 -30.46 -1.02 27.57
CA GLY A 491 -31.60 -1.83 27.14
C GLY A 491 -32.72 -2.04 28.17
N MET A 492 -33.58 -2.98 27.87
CA MET A 492 -34.79 -3.29 28.65
C MET A 492 -34.45 -3.92 30.00
N ASN A 493 -33.35 -4.68 30.12
CA ASN A 493 -32.94 -5.29 31.41
C ASN A 493 -32.59 -4.24 32.47
N ASN A 494 -31.90 -3.17 32.08
CA ASN A 494 -31.60 -2.06 32.99
C ASN A 494 -32.86 -1.28 33.36
N LEU A 495 -33.71 -0.99 32.38
CA LEU A 495 -34.98 -0.31 32.61
C LEU A 495 -35.83 -1.10 33.60
N ALA A 496 -35.95 -2.43 33.46
CA ALA A 496 -36.67 -3.27 34.40
C ALA A 496 -36.09 -3.24 35.82
N LYS A 497 -34.77 -3.18 35.96
CA LYS A 497 -34.08 -3.02 37.28
C LYS A 497 -34.34 -1.65 37.89
N GLU A 498 -34.33 -0.59 37.12
CA GLU A 498 -34.64 0.78 37.57
C GLU A 498 -36.08 0.86 38.09
N ILE A 499 -37.03 0.25 37.37
CA ILE A 499 -38.43 0.17 37.80
C ILE A 499 -38.60 -0.63 39.10
N LYS A 500 -37.85 -1.73 39.28
CA LYS A 500 -37.90 -2.56 40.51
C LYS A 500 -37.25 -1.92 41.74
N LYS A 501 -36.12 -1.21 41.57
CA LYS A 501 -35.42 -0.56 42.69
C LYS A 501 -36.27 0.50 43.42
N THR A 502 -37.23 1.10 42.73
CA THR A 502 -38.16 2.07 43.29
C THR A 502 -39.32 1.44 44.03
N GLN A 503 -39.47 0.08 44.03
CA GLN A 503 -40.50 -0.63 44.79
C GLN A 503 -40.03 -1.04 46.21
N SER A 504 -38.74 -0.83 46.57
CA SER A 504 -38.18 -1.21 47.85
C SER A 504 -37.89 -0.05 48.78
N TYR A 505 -38.56 1.11 48.61
CA TYR A 505 -38.54 2.25 49.52
C TYR A 505 -39.97 2.61 49.91
#